data_03f1cb353a5d3d0056b3d5166ab3fe33
#
_entry.id   03f1cb353a5d3d0056b3d5166ab3fe33
#
_cell.length_a   1.000
_cell.length_b   1.000
_cell.length_c   1.000
_cell.angle_alpha   90.00
_cell.angle_beta   90.00
_cell.angle_gamma   90.00
#
_symmetry.space_group_name_H-M   'P 1'
#
loop_
_entity.id
_entity.type
_entity.pdbx_description
1 polymer ?
#
loop_
_entity_poly.entity_id
_entity_poly.type
_entity_poly.pdbx_seq_one_letter_code
_entity_poly.pdbx_strand_id
1 'polypeptide(L)'
;MGTHTLEIVPVKRALLLFLALSAQTFGAGLGSYTDLIVSDSPATSRSGVRVTYLGTNGYQFEFKGHTLLVDPYFSRVDLVSVAVGSRIQPDISRIADGMRHLAPKVDAILVTHGHFDHLLDVPTVMSRTRTRLIASRSSIDLLRRLPDACAFPKRFDTVTAGDIRRIGPWKIRVLAATHDRLFGKVPFDQHESDRPGPPQRASDWMCGEPLAFLIEINGRRIYIDSGGTPAQLSPNEHVDLAILGMALPDARARLPAALERLQPRYILPSHQDNFFRPLNAGFQFGPLTDFPRVKRECAQQNRGRLILLDYFRPWTLRAAVNPKSQAPNPKQQRTKSQLSNELTRSVRDF
;
A
#
# COMPACT_ATOMS: atom_id res chain seq x y z
N MET A 1 24.29 17.46 42.82
CA MET A 1 24.00 16.05 42.54
C MET A 1 22.49 15.93 42.35
N GLY A 2 22.01 16.00 41.11
CA GLY A 2 20.60 15.88 40.75
C GLY A 2 20.40 14.52 40.09
N THR A 3 19.67 13.64 40.73
CA THR A 3 19.29 12.31 40.23
C THR A 3 18.24 12.47 39.17
N HIS A 4 18.60 12.35 37.89
CA HIS A 4 17.64 12.14 36.79
C HIS A 4 17.06 10.74 36.93
N THR A 5 15.92 10.61 37.55
CA THR A 5 15.06 9.44 37.49
C THR A 5 14.42 9.44 36.09
N LEU A 6 14.94 8.62 35.19
CA LEU A 6 14.36 8.34 33.88
C LEU A 6 12.93 7.79 34.07
N GLU A 7 11.94 8.52 33.53
CA GLU A 7 10.56 8.08 33.47
C GLU A 7 10.39 6.88 32.50
N ILE A 8 10.72 5.69 32.99
CA ILE A 8 10.51 4.41 32.24
C ILE A 8 9.06 3.91 32.34
N VAL A 9 8.24 4.56 33.18
CA VAL A 9 6.88 4.10 33.52
C VAL A 9 5.85 4.17 32.39
N PRO A 10 5.81 5.17 31.49
CA PRO A 10 4.76 5.23 30.46
C PRO A 10 4.90 4.19 29.35
N VAL A 11 6.13 3.81 28.96
CA VAL A 11 6.38 2.86 27.88
C VAL A 11 6.00 1.42 28.30
N LYS A 12 6.28 1.01 29.53
CA LYS A 12 5.89 -0.32 30.04
C LYS A 12 4.38 -0.47 30.17
N ARG A 13 3.66 0.58 30.57
CA ARG A 13 2.18 0.55 30.64
C ARG A 13 1.54 0.52 29.24
N ALA A 14 2.07 1.28 28.29
CA ALA A 14 1.62 1.24 26.90
C ALA A 14 1.86 -0.14 26.26
N LEU A 15 3.00 -0.77 26.57
CA LEU A 15 3.33 -2.12 26.11
C LEU A 15 2.40 -3.19 26.69
N LEU A 16 2.07 -3.11 27.98
CA LEU A 16 1.13 -4.03 28.63
C LEU A 16 -0.30 -3.86 28.08
N LEU A 17 -0.72 -2.63 27.80
CA LEU A 17 -2.00 -2.35 27.17
C LEU A 17 -2.02 -2.87 25.73
N PHE A 18 -0.92 -2.74 25.00
CA PHE A 18 -0.76 -3.24 23.63
C PHE A 18 -0.79 -4.78 23.61
N LEU A 19 -0.12 -5.43 24.56
CA LEU A 19 -0.17 -6.89 24.72
C LEU A 19 -1.56 -7.40 25.12
N ALA A 20 -2.27 -6.67 25.99
CA ALA A 20 -3.64 -7.02 26.39
C ALA A 20 -4.64 -6.83 25.25
N LEU A 21 -4.51 -5.77 24.45
CA LEU A 21 -5.32 -5.53 23.24
C LEU A 21 -5.01 -6.55 22.14
N SER A 22 -3.75 -6.94 21.97
CA SER A 22 -3.35 -7.95 21.01
C SER A 22 -3.91 -9.34 21.36
N ALA A 23 -4.07 -9.65 22.66
CA ALA A 23 -4.64 -10.92 23.10
C ALA A 23 -6.15 -11.06 22.77
N GLN A 24 -6.89 -9.95 22.68
CA GLN A 24 -8.33 -9.96 22.37
C GLN A 24 -8.65 -9.98 20.87
N THR A 25 -7.70 -9.64 20.01
CA THR A 25 -7.89 -9.59 18.54
C THR A 25 -7.28 -10.78 17.79
N PHE A 26 -6.84 -11.79 18.49
CA PHE A 26 -6.35 -13.04 17.89
C PHE A 26 -7.48 -13.75 17.15
N GLY A 27 -7.55 -13.57 15.83
CA GLY A 27 -8.30 -14.52 15.04
C GLY A 27 -9.07 -14.03 13.81
N ALA A 28 -9.35 -12.76 13.63
CA ALA A 28 -10.03 -12.36 12.40
C ALA A 28 -9.03 -12.36 11.22
N GLY A 29 -9.06 -13.41 10.42
CA GLY A 29 -8.43 -13.46 9.11
C GLY A 29 -9.39 -12.99 8.02
N LEU A 30 -8.94 -13.05 6.76
CA LEU A 30 -9.75 -12.71 5.60
C LEU A 30 -11.02 -13.57 5.46
N GLY A 31 -11.05 -14.77 6.06
CA GLY A 31 -12.20 -15.68 6.00
C GLY A 31 -13.53 -15.08 6.45
N SER A 32 -13.51 -14.08 7.34
CA SER A 32 -14.70 -13.36 7.77
C SER A 32 -15.20 -12.29 6.76
N TYR A 33 -14.48 -12.08 5.64
CA TYR A 33 -14.72 -11.00 4.68
C TYR A 33 -14.55 -11.48 3.24
N THR A 34 -14.96 -12.71 2.95
CA THR A 34 -14.82 -13.34 1.62
C THR A 34 -15.54 -12.58 0.52
N ASP A 35 -16.61 -11.84 0.86
CA ASP A 35 -17.37 -10.95 -0.01
C ASP A 35 -16.55 -9.74 -0.52
N LEU A 36 -15.50 -9.37 0.19
CA LEU A 36 -14.63 -8.24 -0.15
C LEU A 36 -13.36 -8.68 -0.89
N ILE A 37 -12.99 -9.96 -0.80
CA ILE A 37 -11.75 -10.44 -1.40
C ILE A 37 -11.86 -10.44 -2.92
N VAL A 38 -10.87 -9.84 -3.56
CA VAL A 38 -10.74 -9.86 -5.02
C VAL A 38 -9.40 -10.47 -5.42
N SER A 39 -9.43 -11.26 -6.49
CA SER A 39 -8.23 -11.82 -7.11
C SER A 39 -8.51 -12.15 -8.58
N ASP A 40 -7.45 -12.27 -9.37
CA ASP A 40 -7.55 -12.76 -10.73
C ASP A 40 -7.71 -14.29 -10.76
N SER A 41 -8.57 -14.78 -11.65
CA SER A 41 -8.58 -16.19 -12.04
C SER A 41 -7.57 -16.45 -13.17
N PRO A 42 -7.20 -17.70 -13.47
CA PRO A 42 -6.35 -18.03 -14.62
C PRO A 42 -6.87 -17.51 -15.96
N ALA A 43 -8.21 -17.41 -16.11
CA ALA A 43 -8.88 -16.88 -17.30
C ALA A 43 -8.98 -15.35 -17.31
N THR A 44 -8.51 -14.66 -16.28
CA THR A 44 -8.62 -13.20 -16.20
C THR A 44 -7.77 -12.55 -17.31
N SER A 45 -8.42 -11.71 -18.13
CA SER A 45 -7.70 -10.88 -19.10
C SER A 45 -6.69 -9.98 -18.40
N ARG A 46 -5.45 -9.96 -18.89
CA ARG A 46 -4.35 -9.12 -18.36
C ARG A 46 -4.41 -7.68 -18.89
N SER A 47 -5.52 -7.24 -19.44
CA SER A 47 -5.73 -5.86 -19.86
C SER A 47 -6.04 -4.97 -18.65
N GLY A 48 -5.04 -4.25 -18.14
CA GLY A 48 -5.15 -3.41 -16.96
C GLY A 48 -3.87 -3.38 -16.15
N VAL A 49 -3.93 -2.76 -14.99
CA VAL A 49 -2.83 -2.74 -14.02
C VAL A 49 -3.02 -3.86 -13.02
N ARG A 50 -2.08 -4.80 -12.96
CA ARG A 50 -2.09 -5.83 -11.92
C ARG A 50 -1.59 -5.23 -10.61
N VAL A 51 -2.35 -5.43 -9.57
CA VAL A 51 -2.07 -4.99 -8.20
C VAL A 51 -1.89 -6.22 -7.34
N THR A 52 -0.73 -6.35 -6.71
CA THR A 52 -0.40 -7.45 -5.80
C THR A 52 -0.04 -6.90 -4.43
N TYR A 53 -0.69 -7.37 -3.39
CA TYR A 53 -0.40 -7.00 -2.00
C TYR A 53 0.76 -7.84 -1.47
N LEU A 54 1.78 -7.18 -0.93
CA LEU A 54 2.99 -7.80 -0.39
C LEU A 54 3.00 -7.83 1.15
N GLY A 55 1.94 -7.27 1.75
CA GLY A 55 1.81 -7.09 3.19
C GLY A 55 2.29 -5.73 3.70
N THR A 56 1.87 -5.31 4.89
CA THR A 56 2.08 -3.98 5.47
C THR A 56 1.50 -2.90 4.55
N ASN A 57 2.33 -2.00 4.04
CA ASN A 57 1.97 -1.07 2.96
C ASN A 57 2.62 -1.47 1.63
N GLY A 58 3.07 -2.73 1.52
CA GLY A 58 3.79 -3.25 0.37
C GLY A 58 2.87 -3.59 -0.80
N TYR A 59 3.18 -3.03 -1.98
CA TYR A 59 2.46 -3.32 -3.22
C TYR A 59 3.39 -3.48 -4.40
N GLN A 60 3.00 -4.37 -5.32
CA GLN A 60 3.54 -4.47 -6.66
C GLN A 60 2.48 -4.06 -7.67
N PHE A 61 2.80 -3.11 -8.54
CA PHE A 61 1.98 -2.68 -9.67
C PHE A 61 2.67 -3.12 -10.96
N GLU A 62 1.96 -3.87 -11.81
CA GLU A 62 2.50 -4.37 -13.06
C GLU A 62 1.65 -3.91 -14.27
N PHE A 63 2.31 -3.43 -15.32
CA PHE A 63 1.68 -3.06 -16.58
C PHE A 63 2.62 -3.31 -17.77
N LYS A 64 2.25 -4.23 -18.68
CA LYS A 64 2.98 -4.52 -19.92
C LYS A 64 4.51 -4.72 -19.73
N GLY A 65 4.91 -5.51 -18.72
CA GLY A 65 6.31 -5.81 -18.43
C GLY A 65 7.06 -4.73 -17.64
N HIS A 66 6.37 -3.69 -17.22
CA HIS A 66 6.86 -2.65 -16.31
C HIS A 66 6.33 -2.87 -14.90
N THR A 67 7.15 -2.63 -13.88
CA THR A 67 6.78 -2.88 -12.49
C THR A 67 7.24 -1.75 -11.58
N LEU A 68 6.33 -1.29 -10.72
CA LEU A 68 6.65 -0.47 -9.55
C LEU A 68 6.43 -1.27 -8.29
N LEU A 69 7.31 -1.09 -7.31
CA LEU A 69 7.10 -1.52 -5.92
C LEU A 69 6.85 -0.30 -5.03
N VAL A 70 6.03 -0.48 -4.01
CA VAL A 70 5.86 0.47 -2.92
C VAL A 70 6.13 -0.28 -1.62
N ASP A 71 6.92 0.30 -0.72
CA ASP A 71 7.20 -0.16 0.65
C ASP A 71 7.40 -1.70 0.78
N PRO A 72 8.29 -2.35 0.00
CA PRO A 72 8.47 -3.79 0.07
C PRO A 72 9.09 -4.21 1.41
N TYR A 73 8.31 -4.87 2.28
CA TYR A 73 8.73 -5.30 3.61
C TYR A 73 8.37 -6.76 3.86
N PHE A 74 9.37 -7.64 3.92
CA PHE A 74 9.24 -9.09 4.08
C PHE A 74 9.82 -9.62 5.40
N SER A 75 10.73 -8.88 6.02
CA SER A 75 11.44 -9.27 7.25
C SER A 75 10.50 -9.52 8.42
N ARG A 76 9.42 -8.75 8.56
CA ARG A 76 8.40 -8.95 9.58
C ARG A 76 9.02 -9.10 10.98
N VAL A 77 9.76 -8.06 11.40
CA VAL A 77 10.35 -8.00 12.74
C VAL A 77 9.26 -8.21 13.78
N ASP A 78 9.49 -9.11 14.74
CA ASP A 78 8.49 -9.44 15.75
C ASP A 78 8.24 -8.29 16.73
N LEU A 79 7.03 -8.25 17.29
CA LEU A 79 6.58 -7.20 18.19
C LEU A 79 7.44 -7.10 19.45
N VAL A 80 7.91 -8.24 20.00
CA VAL A 80 8.70 -8.26 21.23
C VAL A 80 10.04 -7.56 20.99
N SER A 81 10.72 -7.88 19.89
CA SER A 81 11.98 -7.23 19.50
C SER A 81 11.83 -5.72 19.37
N VAL A 82 10.73 -5.25 18.76
CA VAL A 82 10.44 -3.81 18.64
C VAL A 82 10.18 -3.18 20.01
N ALA A 83 9.36 -3.82 20.82
CA ALA A 83 8.92 -3.29 22.12
C ALA A 83 10.03 -3.20 23.16
N VAL A 84 10.94 -4.20 23.20
CA VAL A 84 12.09 -4.16 24.14
C VAL A 84 13.29 -3.39 23.58
N GLY A 85 13.18 -2.87 22.34
CA GLY A 85 14.24 -2.12 21.69
C GLY A 85 15.47 -2.97 21.33
N SER A 86 15.24 -4.23 20.96
CA SER A 86 16.30 -5.12 20.46
C SER A 86 16.89 -4.60 19.15
N ARG A 87 18.10 -5.07 18.84
CA ARG A 87 18.68 -4.84 17.51
C ARG A 87 17.84 -5.56 16.47
N ILE A 88 17.51 -4.84 15.40
CA ILE A 88 16.78 -5.38 14.25
C ILE A 88 17.66 -5.34 13.01
N GLN A 89 17.45 -6.28 12.12
CA GLN A 89 18.14 -6.36 10.83
C GLN A 89 17.25 -7.05 9.79
N PRO A 90 17.53 -6.86 8.49
CA PRO A 90 16.82 -7.55 7.43
C PRO A 90 16.92 -9.07 7.58
N ASP A 91 15.78 -9.77 7.49
CA ASP A 91 15.75 -11.24 7.42
C ASP A 91 15.92 -11.69 5.95
N ILE A 92 17.15 -12.06 5.62
CA ILE A 92 17.52 -12.41 4.25
C ILE A 92 16.74 -13.58 3.68
N SER A 93 16.33 -14.54 4.54
CA SER A 93 15.54 -15.70 4.13
C SER A 93 14.11 -15.25 3.78
N ARG A 94 13.45 -14.50 4.65
CA ARG A 94 12.09 -13.99 4.40
C ARG A 94 12.05 -13.05 3.21
N ILE A 95 13.08 -12.20 3.03
CA ILE A 95 13.21 -11.35 1.86
C ILE A 95 13.33 -12.20 0.59
N ALA A 96 14.17 -13.24 0.61
CA ALA A 96 14.32 -14.14 -0.54
C ALA A 96 13.00 -14.85 -0.89
N ASP A 97 12.23 -15.26 0.13
CA ASP A 97 10.91 -15.87 -0.06
C ASP A 97 9.92 -14.88 -0.66
N GLY A 98 9.81 -13.67 -0.12
CA GLY A 98 8.96 -12.62 -0.66
C GLY A 98 9.31 -12.25 -2.10
N MET A 99 10.60 -12.15 -2.40
CA MET A 99 11.09 -11.80 -3.74
C MET A 99 10.73 -12.83 -4.82
N ARG A 100 10.44 -14.09 -4.48
CA ARG A 100 9.95 -15.08 -5.46
C ARG A 100 8.59 -14.72 -6.07
N HIS A 101 7.85 -13.86 -5.39
CA HIS A 101 6.54 -13.36 -5.86
C HIS A 101 6.63 -12.05 -6.65
N LEU A 102 7.82 -11.46 -6.73
CA LEU A 102 8.02 -10.22 -7.47
C LEU A 102 8.23 -10.49 -8.97
N ALA A 103 7.84 -9.53 -9.78
CA ALA A 103 8.17 -9.52 -11.19
C ALA A 103 9.69 -9.49 -11.38
N PRO A 104 10.22 -10.14 -12.43
CA PRO A 104 11.67 -10.27 -12.63
C PRO A 104 12.37 -8.93 -12.92
N LYS A 105 11.62 -7.93 -13.39
CA LYS A 105 12.13 -6.59 -13.67
C LYS A 105 11.31 -5.57 -12.88
N VAL A 106 11.99 -4.76 -12.09
CA VAL A 106 11.40 -3.67 -11.31
C VAL A 106 11.98 -2.34 -11.80
N ASP A 107 11.12 -1.42 -12.22
CA ASP A 107 11.53 -0.12 -12.74
C ASP A 107 11.94 0.83 -11.60
N ALA A 108 11.17 0.86 -10.50
CA ALA A 108 11.49 1.63 -9.31
C ALA A 108 10.82 1.07 -8.04
N ILE A 109 11.39 1.42 -6.89
CA ILE A 109 10.79 1.28 -5.56
C ILE A 109 10.41 2.69 -5.10
N LEU A 110 9.16 2.87 -4.64
CA LEU A 110 8.68 4.06 -3.96
C LEU A 110 8.63 3.75 -2.45
N VAL A 111 9.07 4.69 -1.62
CA VAL A 111 8.97 4.54 -0.17
C VAL A 111 8.20 5.71 0.41
N THR A 112 7.18 5.41 1.20
CA THR A 112 6.29 6.40 1.80
C THR A 112 6.95 7.15 2.95
N HIS A 113 7.72 6.48 3.80
CA HIS A 113 8.44 7.09 4.92
C HIS A 113 9.52 6.17 5.50
N GLY A 114 10.28 6.66 6.47
CA GLY A 114 11.51 6.03 6.93
C GLY A 114 11.39 4.93 7.99
N HIS A 115 10.18 4.53 8.43
CA HIS A 115 10.04 3.46 9.42
C HIS A 115 10.57 2.12 8.92
N PHE A 116 11.00 1.25 9.86
CA PHE A 116 11.62 -0.04 9.55
C PHE A 116 10.72 -0.96 8.72
N ASP A 117 9.42 -0.93 8.94
CA ASP A 117 8.41 -1.73 8.24
C ASP A 117 8.06 -1.21 6.84
N HIS A 118 8.76 -0.16 6.38
CA HIS A 118 8.72 0.37 5.01
C HIS A 118 10.11 0.37 4.36
N LEU A 119 11.17 0.61 5.12
CA LEU A 119 12.50 0.93 4.57
C LEU A 119 13.57 -0.14 4.85
N LEU A 120 13.43 -0.98 5.90
CA LEU A 120 14.46 -1.92 6.36
C LEU A 120 14.95 -2.87 5.25
N ASP A 121 14.04 -3.41 4.44
CA ASP A 121 14.34 -4.43 3.44
C ASP A 121 14.76 -3.84 2.08
N VAL A 122 14.52 -2.54 1.87
CA VAL A 122 14.73 -1.86 0.60
C VAL A 122 16.15 -2.00 0.06
N PRO A 123 17.23 -1.86 0.85
CA PRO A 123 18.60 -2.06 0.37
C PRO A 123 18.83 -3.46 -0.19
N THR A 124 18.32 -4.49 0.50
CA THR A 124 18.43 -5.88 0.06
C THR A 124 17.64 -6.13 -1.22
N VAL A 125 16.43 -5.60 -1.35
CA VAL A 125 15.63 -5.69 -2.58
C VAL A 125 16.33 -4.95 -3.72
N MET A 126 16.86 -3.75 -3.49
CA MET A 126 17.63 -2.98 -4.47
C MET A 126 18.88 -3.71 -4.96
N SER A 127 19.61 -4.40 -4.07
CA SER A 127 20.82 -5.14 -4.45
C SER A 127 20.50 -6.26 -5.44
N ARG A 128 19.37 -6.91 -5.29
CA ARG A 128 18.95 -8.06 -6.11
C ARG A 128 18.21 -7.67 -7.40
N THR A 129 17.53 -6.51 -7.42
CA THR A 129 16.72 -6.06 -8.57
C THR A 129 17.39 -5.02 -9.44
N ARG A 130 18.50 -4.42 -9.00
CA ARG A 130 19.20 -3.30 -9.67
C ARG A 130 18.31 -2.08 -9.92
N THR A 131 17.20 -1.97 -9.23
CA THR A 131 16.22 -0.89 -9.36
C THR A 131 16.69 0.42 -8.70
N ARG A 132 16.04 1.53 -9.02
CA ARG A 132 16.20 2.82 -8.31
C ARG A 132 15.19 2.95 -7.17
N LEU A 133 15.57 3.73 -6.17
CA LEU A 133 14.71 4.13 -5.07
C LEU A 133 14.25 5.58 -5.26
N ILE A 134 12.97 5.82 -5.06
CA ILE A 134 12.34 7.15 -4.99
C ILE A 134 11.80 7.30 -3.57
N ALA A 135 12.34 8.22 -2.81
CA ALA A 135 11.98 8.44 -1.41
C ALA A 135 12.28 9.88 -0.96
N SER A 136 11.78 10.26 0.21
CA SER A 136 12.11 11.54 0.84
C SER A 136 13.61 11.61 1.18
N ARG A 137 14.10 12.83 1.40
CA ARG A 137 15.48 13.06 1.84
C ARG A 137 15.78 12.30 3.11
N SER A 138 14.92 12.41 4.13
CA SER A 138 15.09 11.73 5.42
C SER A 138 15.23 10.21 5.29
N SER A 139 14.39 9.57 4.44
CA SER A 139 14.49 8.14 4.17
C SER A 139 15.80 7.76 3.48
N ILE A 140 16.25 8.56 2.50
CA ILE A 140 17.53 8.31 1.80
C ILE A 140 18.72 8.51 2.73
N ASP A 141 18.69 9.53 3.58
CA ASP A 141 19.77 9.82 4.52
C ASP A 141 19.87 8.74 5.60
N LEU A 142 18.74 8.15 6.05
CA LEU A 142 18.77 6.93 6.87
C LEU A 142 19.52 5.77 6.17
N LEU A 143 19.21 5.51 4.91
CA LEU A 143 19.88 4.45 4.15
C LEU A 143 21.36 4.72 3.93
N ARG A 144 21.77 5.97 3.71
CA ARG A 144 23.18 6.35 3.53
C ARG A 144 24.04 6.06 4.75
N ARG A 145 23.43 5.90 5.93
CA ARG A 145 24.12 5.54 7.17
C ARG A 145 24.40 4.02 7.26
N LEU A 146 23.79 3.21 6.40
CA LEU A 146 24.06 1.77 6.34
C LEU A 146 25.39 1.52 5.63
N PRO A 147 26.22 0.56 6.09
CA PRO A 147 27.52 0.24 5.48
C PRO A 147 27.42 -0.08 3.99
N ASP A 148 26.38 -0.81 3.60
CA ASP A 148 26.19 -1.28 2.22
C ASP A 148 25.49 -0.27 1.29
N ALA A 149 24.95 0.82 1.83
CA ALA A 149 24.25 1.83 1.04
C ALA A 149 25.16 2.61 0.10
N CYS A 150 26.46 2.67 0.43
CA CYS A 150 27.49 3.24 -0.47
C CYS A 150 27.60 2.49 -1.81
N ALA A 151 27.07 1.28 -1.92
CA ALA A 151 27.03 0.53 -3.17
C ALA A 151 26.05 1.11 -4.22
N PHE A 152 25.11 2.01 -3.84
CA PHE A 152 24.03 2.44 -4.73
C PHE A 152 23.77 3.95 -4.84
N PRO A 153 24.74 4.87 -4.66
CA PRO A 153 24.45 6.31 -4.54
C PRO A 153 23.76 6.89 -5.78
N LYS A 154 24.05 6.34 -6.97
CA LYS A 154 23.45 6.76 -8.25
C LYS A 154 22.02 6.23 -8.46
N ARG A 155 21.52 5.35 -7.59
CA ARG A 155 20.17 4.78 -7.69
C ARG A 155 19.17 5.40 -6.72
N PHE A 156 19.60 6.36 -5.93
CA PHE A 156 18.73 7.15 -5.04
C PHE A 156 18.22 8.37 -5.78
N ASP A 157 16.91 8.50 -5.88
CA ASP A 157 16.20 9.64 -6.42
C ASP A 157 15.43 10.32 -5.28
N THR A 158 15.99 11.39 -4.74
CA THR A 158 15.39 12.15 -3.65
C THR A 158 14.24 12.99 -4.20
N VAL A 159 13.10 12.91 -3.57
CA VAL A 159 11.90 13.65 -3.96
C VAL A 159 11.28 14.39 -2.77
N THR A 160 10.53 15.44 -3.11
CA THR A 160 9.70 16.21 -2.18
C THR A 160 8.28 16.30 -2.70
N ALA A 161 7.35 16.68 -1.84
CA ALA A 161 5.97 16.91 -2.24
C ALA A 161 5.89 17.97 -3.36
N GLY A 162 5.12 17.69 -4.40
CA GLY A 162 5.01 18.49 -5.62
C GLY A 162 5.83 17.94 -6.79
N ASP A 163 6.83 17.11 -6.53
CA ASP A 163 7.65 16.52 -7.59
C ASP A 163 6.84 15.58 -8.49
N ILE A 164 7.28 15.48 -9.74
CA ILE A 164 6.75 14.52 -10.72
C ILE A 164 7.91 13.69 -11.26
N ARG A 165 7.73 12.38 -11.29
CA ARG A 165 8.68 11.45 -11.94
C ARG A 165 7.99 10.68 -13.05
N ARG A 166 8.74 10.45 -14.14
CA ARG A 166 8.31 9.60 -15.27
C ARG A 166 9.31 8.45 -15.40
N ILE A 167 8.84 7.22 -15.25
CA ILE A 167 9.66 6.02 -15.30
C ILE A 167 8.94 5.00 -16.17
N GLY A 168 9.51 4.71 -17.35
CA GLY A 168 8.80 3.92 -18.33
C GLY A 168 7.38 4.50 -18.58
N PRO A 169 6.33 3.69 -18.48
CA PRO A 169 4.96 4.18 -18.68
C PRO A 169 4.34 4.86 -17.45
N TRP A 170 5.03 4.87 -16.31
CA TRP A 170 4.53 5.41 -15.04
C TRP A 170 4.74 6.93 -14.96
N LYS A 171 3.70 7.67 -14.62
CA LYS A 171 3.80 9.05 -14.16
C LYS A 171 3.43 9.07 -12.68
N ILE A 172 4.34 9.53 -11.84
CA ILE A 172 4.24 9.51 -10.39
C ILE A 172 4.25 10.95 -9.89
N ARG A 173 3.17 11.39 -9.27
CA ARG A 173 3.10 12.66 -8.54
C ARG A 173 3.36 12.37 -7.07
N VAL A 174 4.33 13.08 -6.51
CA VAL A 174 4.69 12.99 -5.09
C VAL A 174 3.85 14.00 -4.33
N LEU A 175 3.22 13.56 -3.26
CA LEU A 175 2.33 14.37 -2.44
C LEU A 175 2.83 14.35 -1.00
N ALA A 176 2.60 15.45 -0.26
CA ALA A 176 2.81 15.45 1.17
C ALA A 176 1.80 14.51 1.85
N ALA A 177 2.29 13.78 2.83
CA ALA A 177 1.46 12.99 3.73
C ALA A 177 1.75 13.37 5.19
N THR A 178 0.95 12.84 6.10
CA THR A 178 1.23 12.86 7.53
C THR A 178 1.24 11.41 8.01
N HIS A 179 1.92 11.13 9.10
CA HIS A 179 1.83 9.82 9.72
C HIS A 179 0.69 9.81 10.74
N ASP A 180 -0.06 8.71 10.79
CA ASP A 180 -1.08 8.50 11.82
C ASP A 180 -0.44 8.43 13.22
N ARG A 181 -1.23 8.74 14.25
CA ARG A 181 -0.73 8.84 15.62
C ARG A 181 -1.15 7.65 16.45
N LEU A 182 -0.25 7.19 17.30
CA LEU A 182 -0.52 6.25 18.36
C LEU A 182 -0.43 6.99 19.70
N PHE A 183 -1.54 7.02 20.46
CA PHE A 183 -1.65 7.79 21.70
C PHE A 183 -1.27 9.28 21.54
N GLY A 184 -1.71 9.88 20.42
CA GLY A 184 -1.49 11.31 20.12
C GLY A 184 -0.10 11.66 19.59
N LYS A 185 0.82 10.70 19.44
CA LYS A 185 2.19 10.91 18.95
C LYS A 185 2.46 10.04 17.71
N VAL A 186 3.22 10.57 16.77
CA VAL A 186 3.78 9.78 15.68
C VAL A 186 4.81 8.82 16.28
N PRO A 187 4.72 7.50 16.02
CA PRO A 187 5.74 6.57 16.48
C PRO A 187 7.11 6.93 15.89
N PHE A 188 8.16 6.84 16.69
CA PHE A 188 9.55 7.08 16.26
C PHE A 188 9.75 8.40 15.49
N ASP A 189 9.01 9.44 15.90
CA ASP A 189 9.11 10.80 15.36
C ASP A 189 10.26 11.55 16.03
N GLN A 190 11.49 11.22 15.63
CA GLN A 190 12.72 11.89 16.10
C GLN A 190 13.40 12.55 14.90
N HIS A 191 14.16 13.62 15.17
CA HIS A 191 14.98 14.26 14.15
C HIS A 191 16.25 13.46 13.90
N GLU A 192 16.67 13.41 12.65
CA GLU A 192 17.81 12.63 12.16
C GLU A 192 19.15 12.98 12.82
N SER A 193 19.28 14.21 13.30
CA SER A 193 20.50 14.73 13.92
C SER A 193 20.86 14.07 15.27
N ASP A 194 19.93 13.36 15.90
CA ASP A 194 20.07 12.98 17.29
C ASP A 194 20.80 11.65 17.52
N ARG A 195 21.04 10.87 16.48
CA ARG A 195 21.71 9.56 16.59
C ARG A 195 22.71 9.31 15.46
N PRO A 196 24.00 9.50 15.70
CA PRO A 196 25.05 9.17 14.72
C PRO A 196 25.15 7.64 14.53
N GLY A 197 25.50 7.22 13.32
CA GLY A 197 25.73 5.82 12.94
C GLY A 197 24.52 5.12 12.29
N PRO A 198 24.68 3.86 11.88
CA PRO A 198 23.62 3.12 11.22
C PRO A 198 22.46 2.80 12.15
N PRO A 199 21.20 2.79 11.67
CA PRO A 199 20.05 2.40 12.44
C PRO A 199 20.17 0.93 12.89
N GLN A 200 19.95 0.66 14.15
CA GLN A 200 20.10 -0.67 14.75
C GLN A 200 18.81 -1.18 15.41
N ARG A 201 17.97 -0.28 15.90
CA ARG A 201 16.72 -0.59 16.59
C ARG A 201 15.54 -0.02 15.81
N ALA A 202 14.34 -0.52 16.03
CA ALA A 202 13.14 0.02 15.39
C ALA A 202 13.01 1.54 15.55
N SER A 203 13.36 2.06 16.73
CA SER A 203 13.33 3.50 17.04
C SER A 203 14.36 4.34 16.29
N ASP A 204 15.33 3.74 15.63
CA ASP A 204 16.33 4.46 14.84
C ASP A 204 15.88 4.67 13.39
N TRP A 205 14.83 3.94 12.97
CA TRP A 205 14.15 4.11 11.70
C TRP A 205 13.04 5.15 11.87
N MET A 206 13.39 6.40 11.68
CA MET A 206 12.51 7.53 11.95
C MET A 206 11.52 7.76 10.82
N CYS A 207 10.34 8.28 11.15
CA CYS A 207 9.32 8.64 10.17
C CYS A 207 9.87 9.60 9.10
N GLY A 208 10.51 10.67 9.52
CA GLY A 208 11.00 11.73 8.64
C GLY A 208 9.86 12.45 7.92
N GLU A 209 10.04 12.70 6.62
CA GLU A 209 9.07 13.37 5.74
C GLU A 209 8.18 12.31 5.07
N PRO A 210 6.95 12.05 5.56
CA PRO A 210 6.08 11.08 4.93
C PRO A 210 5.53 11.58 3.60
N LEU A 211 5.44 10.68 2.64
CA LEU A 211 4.97 10.92 1.27
C LEU A 211 3.78 10.04 0.93
N ALA A 212 2.93 10.54 0.06
CA ALA A 212 1.95 9.76 -0.68
C ALA A 212 2.24 9.86 -2.18
N PHE A 213 1.75 8.92 -2.94
CA PHE A 213 1.96 8.88 -4.38
C PHE A 213 0.63 8.78 -5.13
N LEU A 214 0.50 9.62 -6.17
CA LEU A 214 -0.52 9.44 -7.20
C LEU A 214 0.15 8.90 -8.45
N ILE A 215 -0.11 7.63 -8.75
CA ILE A 215 0.47 6.89 -9.86
C ILE A 215 -0.52 6.89 -11.01
N GLU A 216 -0.11 7.47 -12.14
CA GLU A 216 -0.90 7.51 -13.37
C GLU A 216 -0.30 6.54 -14.39
N ILE A 217 -1.13 5.65 -14.95
CA ILE A 217 -0.73 4.63 -15.93
C ILE A 217 -1.90 4.24 -16.82
N ASN A 218 -1.75 4.36 -18.13
CA ASN A 218 -2.75 3.93 -19.10
C ASN A 218 -4.18 4.44 -18.79
N GLY A 219 -4.30 5.72 -18.42
CA GLY A 219 -5.56 6.34 -18.03
C GLY A 219 -6.12 5.86 -16.69
N ARG A 220 -5.33 5.13 -15.85
CA ARG A 220 -5.67 4.76 -14.49
C ARG A 220 -4.94 5.67 -13.52
N ARG A 221 -5.61 5.95 -12.41
CA ARG A 221 -5.08 6.78 -11.33
C ARG A 221 -5.17 5.98 -10.02
N ILE A 222 -4.01 5.72 -9.43
CA ILE A 222 -3.87 4.96 -8.20
C ILE A 222 -3.26 5.89 -7.16
N TYR A 223 -3.98 6.16 -6.09
CA TYR A 223 -3.48 6.87 -4.92
C TYR A 223 -3.03 5.86 -3.88
N ILE A 224 -1.87 6.09 -3.26
CA ILE A 224 -1.36 5.29 -2.15
C ILE A 224 -0.70 6.18 -1.10
N ASP A 225 -1.07 5.96 0.16
CA ASP A 225 -0.41 6.50 1.34
C ASP A 225 -0.19 5.42 2.41
N SER A 226 0.58 5.76 3.44
CA SER A 226 0.69 4.99 4.68
C SER A 226 0.19 5.78 5.89
N GLY A 227 -0.49 6.88 5.65
CA GLY A 227 -1.06 7.78 6.64
C GLY A 227 -1.32 9.15 6.04
N GLY A 228 -2.17 9.94 6.72
CA GLY A 228 -2.46 11.30 6.34
C GLY A 228 -3.70 11.48 5.47
N THR A 229 -3.95 12.73 5.13
CA THR A 229 -5.07 13.14 4.27
C THR A 229 -4.50 13.71 2.98
N PRO A 230 -5.05 13.37 1.80
CA PRO A 230 -4.54 13.86 0.51
C PRO A 230 -4.86 15.34 0.27
N ALA A 231 -4.34 16.23 1.16
CA ALA A 231 -4.67 17.64 1.17
C ALA A 231 -4.24 18.40 -0.10
N GLN A 232 -3.19 17.93 -0.75
CA GLN A 232 -2.62 18.55 -1.95
C GLN A 232 -3.33 18.17 -3.26
N LEU A 233 -4.29 17.24 -3.21
CA LEU A 233 -5.08 16.92 -4.38
C LEU A 233 -6.18 17.96 -4.56
N SER A 234 -6.47 18.28 -5.81
CA SER A 234 -7.59 19.15 -6.14
C SER A 234 -8.91 18.55 -5.64
N PRO A 235 -9.88 19.35 -5.23
CA PRO A 235 -11.24 18.84 -5.01
C PRO A 235 -11.70 18.06 -6.24
N ASN A 236 -12.36 16.92 -6.00
CA ASN A 236 -12.87 16.04 -7.08
C ASN A 236 -11.78 15.40 -7.95
N GLU A 237 -10.62 15.17 -7.40
CA GLU A 237 -9.59 14.39 -8.09
C GLU A 237 -9.94 12.89 -8.05
N HIS A 238 -10.79 12.45 -8.98
CA HIS A 238 -11.20 11.06 -9.06
C HIS A 238 -10.01 10.11 -9.25
N VAL A 239 -9.95 9.04 -8.45
CA VAL A 239 -8.98 7.96 -8.61
C VAL A 239 -9.68 6.63 -8.86
N ASP A 240 -9.04 5.75 -9.65
CA ASP A 240 -9.59 4.41 -9.86
C ASP A 240 -9.42 3.53 -8.61
N LEU A 241 -8.31 3.70 -7.90
CA LEU A 241 -7.96 2.95 -6.70
C LEU A 241 -7.35 3.86 -5.65
N ALA A 242 -7.95 3.90 -4.46
CA ALA A 242 -7.37 4.54 -3.27
C ALA A 242 -6.85 3.45 -2.32
N ILE A 243 -5.54 3.42 -2.09
CA ILE A 243 -4.85 2.56 -1.14
C ILE A 243 -4.51 3.41 0.07
N LEU A 244 -5.17 3.13 1.19
CA LEU A 244 -5.16 3.99 2.38
C LEU A 244 -4.64 3.23 3.59
N GLY A 245 -3.56 3.70 4.22
CA GLY A 245 -2.99 3.10 5.42
C GLY A 245 -4.00 3.09 6.58
N MET A 246 -4.18 1.94 7.24
CA MET A 246 -5.17 1.71 8.31
C MET A 246 -4.56 1.07 9.56
N ALA A 247 -3.25 1.18 9.75
CA ALA A 247 -2.55 0.53 10.87
C ALA A 247 -2.95 1.06 12.24
N LEU A 248 -3.22 2.35 12.35
CA LEU A 248 -3.41 3.05 13.63
C LEU A 248 -4.83 3.62 13.78
N PRO A 249 -5.28 3.91 15.00
CA PRO A 249 -6.64 4.40 15.26
C PRO A 249 -7.01 5.70 14.53
N ASP A 250 -6.07 6.63 14.35
CA ASP A 250 -6.29 7.90 13.66
C ASP A 250 -6.64 7.73 12.18
N ALA A 251 -6.20 6.65 11.56
CA ALA A 251 -6.51 6.36 10.17
C ALA A 251 -8.01 6.34 9.91
N ARG A 252 -8.78 5.80 10.83
CA ARG A 252 -10.25 5.74 10.72
C ARG A 252 -10.90 7.12 10.76
N ALA A 253 -10.36 8.03 11.56
CA ALA A 253 -10.91 9.39 11.68
C ALA A 253 -10.72 10.20 10.40
N ARG A 254 -9.63 9.96 9.64
CA ARG A 254 -9.33 10.66 8.38
C ARG A 254 -10.01 10.04 7.16
N LEU A 255 -10.51 8.79 7.27
CA LEU A 255 -11.06 8.04 6.14
C LEU A 255 -12.18 8.78 5.40
N PRO A 256 -13.20 9.38 6.07
CA PRO A 256 -14.25 10.12 5.38
C PRO A 256 -13.72 11.27 4.52
N ALA A 257 -12.82 12.08 5.05
CA ALA A 257 -12.23 13.21 4.33
C ALA A 257 -11.37 12.76 3.14
N ALA A 258 -10.62 11.63 3.29
CA ALA A 258 -9.86 11.06 2.21
C ALA A 258 -10.77 10.55 1.08
N LEU A 259 -11.84 9.84 1.41
CA LEU A 259 -12.80 9.33 0.42
C LEU A 259 -13.56 10.46 -0.29
N GLU A 260 -13.92 11.51 0.44
CA GLU A 260 -14.55 12.69 -0.15
C GLU A 260 -13.64 13.35 -1.19
N ARG A 261 -12.36 13.51 -0.89
CA ARG A 261 -11.39 14.16 -1.78
C ARG A 261 -11.01 13.30 -2.97
N LEU A 262 -10.79 12.01 -2.76
CA LEU A 262 -10.31 11.08 -3.80
C LEU A 262 -11.42 10.55 -4.70
N GLN A 263 -12.65 10.49 -4.22
CA GLN A 263 -13.81 9.90 -4.92
C GLN A 263 -13.44 8.60 -5.64
N PRO A 264 -12.94 7.59 -4.92
CA PRO A 264 -12.35 6.41 -5.54
C PRO A 264 -13.41 5.48 -6.12
N ARG A 265 -13.07 4.78 -7.20
CA ARG A 265 -13.87 3.64 -7.69
C ARG A 265 -13.71 2.43 -6.79
N TYR A 266 -12.48 2.17 -6.31
CA TYR A 266 -12.15 1.09 -5.37
C TYR A 266 -11.39 1.66 -4.17
N ILE A 267 -11.72 1.16 -2.98
CA ILE A 267 -11.06 1.46 -1.72
C ILE A 267 -10.34 0.19 -1.27
N LEU A 268 -9.04 0.27 -1.07
CA LEU A 268 -8.21 -0.82 -0.58
C LEU A 268 -7.51 -0.35 0.70
N PRO A 269 -8.00 -0.77 1.88
CA PRO A 269 -7.27 -0.53 3.12
C PRO A 269 -5.90 -1.19 3.06
N SER A 270 -4.89 -0.50 3.50
CA SER A 270 -3.49 -0.93 3.52
C SER A 270 -2.96 -0.91 4.94
N HIS A 271 -1.81 -1.52 5.18
CA HIS A 271 -1.17 -1.58 6.50
C HIS A 271 -2.13 -2.09 7.59
N GLN A 272 -3.05 -2.94 7.19
CA GLN A 272 -4.14 -3.45 8.03
C GLN A 272 -3.83 -4.84 8.59
N ASP A 273 -2.81 -5.50 8.07
CA ASP A 273 -2.35 -6.80 8.51
C ASP A 273 -1.45 -6.70 9.75
N ASN A 274 -1.28 -7.81 10.42
CA ASN A 274 -0.34 -7.90 11.53
C ASN A 274 1.10 -8.00 10.99
N PHE A 275 1.72 -6.85 10.76
CA PHE A 275 3.05 -6.73 10.15
C PHE A 275 4.20 -7.20 11.05
N PHE A 276 3.90 -7.64 12.27
CA PHE A 276 4.86 -8.32 13.16
C PHE A 276 4.90 -9.84 12.96
N ARG A 277 4.00 -10.39 12.13
CA ARG A 277 3.94 -11.83 11.88
C ARG A 277 4.51 -12.19 10.51
N PRO A 278 5.21 -13.33 10.38
CA PRO A 278 5.67 -13.81 9.09
C PRO A 278 4.54 -13.99 8.08
N LEU A 279 4.79 -13.66 6.81
CA LEU A 279 3.78 -13.76 5.73
C LEU A 279 3.26 -15.19 5.53
N ASN A 280 4.12 -16.22 5.71
CA ASN A 280 3.74 -17.63 5.60
C ASN A 280 2.81 -18.11 6.72
N ALA A 281 2.62 -17.33 7.78
CA ALA A 281 1.62 -17.60 8.81
C ALA A 281 0.18 -17.25 8.38
N GLY A 282 0.01 -16.72 7.15
CA GLY A 282 -1.26 -16.28 6.59
C GLY A 282 -1.68 -14.90 7.09
N PHE A 283 -2.67 -14.32 6.40
CA PHE A 283 -3.18 -13.00 6.72
C PHE A 283 -3.94 -12.98 8.06
N GLN A 284 -3.60 -12.01 8.89
CA GLN A 284 -4.35 -11.64 10.09
C GLN A 284 -4.38 -10.11 10.17
N PHE A 285 -5.52 -9.56 10.60
CA PHE A 285 -5.61 -8.12 10.84
C PHE A 285 -4.70 -7.70 12.00
N GLY A 286 -4.13 -6.52 11.88
CA GLY A 286 -3.31 -5.89 12.91
C GLY A 286 -4.14 -5.58 14.17
N PRO A 287 -3.50 -5.59 15.35
CA PRO A 287 -4.21 -5.45 16.63
C PRO A 287 -4.91 -4.09 16.80
N LEU A 288 -4.48 -3.06 16.06
CA LEU A 288 -5.04 -1.70 16.16
C LEU A 288 -5.91 -1.30 14.97
N THR A 289 -6.02 -2.14 13.94
CA THR A 289 -6.70 -1.81 12.67
C THR A 289 -8.21 -1.62 12.85
N ASP A 290 -8.89 -2.39 13.72
CA ASP A 290 -10.36 -2.40 13.86
C ASP A 290 -11.08 -2.43 12.51
N PHE A 291 -10.80 -3.47 11.73
CA PHE A 291 -11.34 -3.59 10.36
C PHE A 291 -12.87 -3.57 10.29
N PRO A 292 -13.64 -4.13 11.27
CA PRO A 292 -15.10 -3.97 11.29
C PRO A 292 -15.55 -2.51 11.24
N ARG A 293 -14.84 -1.61 11.90
CA ARG A 293 -15.13 -0.17 11.86
C ARG A 293 -14.77 0.43 10.50
N VAL A 294 -13.62 0.08 9.93
CA VAL A 294 -13.24 0.51 8.57
C VAL A 294 -14.33 0.10 7.55
N LYS A 295 -14.84 -1.14 7.64
CA LYS A 295 -15.93 -1.62 6.76
C LYS A 295 -17.20 -0.77 6.93
N ARG A 296 -17.59 -0.46 8.17
CA ARG A 296 -18.77 0.39 8.43
C ARG A 296 -18.60 1.83 7.90
N GLU A 297 -17.45 2.45 8.15
CA GLU A 297 -17.15 3.80 7.66
C GLU A 297 -17.19 3.87 6.11
N CYS A 298 -16.58 2.91 5.43
CA CYS A 298 -16.66 2.84 3.97
C CYS A 298 -18.10 2.70 3.47
N ALA A 299 -18.93 1.87 4.12
CA ALA A 299 -20.32 1.68 3.76
C ALA A 299 -21.15 2.97 3.97
N GLN A 300 -20.93 3.70 5.07
CA GLN A 300 -21.60 4.96 5.38
C GLN A 300 -21.27 6.06 4.36
N GLN A 301 -20.01 6.14 3.92
CA GLN A 301 -19.61 7.14 2.92
C GLN A 301 -20.15 6.84 1.52
N ASN A 302 -20.47 5.59 1.22
CA ASN A 302 -20.97 5.14 -0.09
C ASN A 302 -20.17 5.71 -1.30
N ARG A 303 -18.85 5.81 -1.11
CA ARG A 303 -17.90 6.39 -2.09
C ARG A 303 -16.91 5.32 -2.53
N GLY A 304 -17.26 4.55 -3.53
CA GLY A 304 -16.42 3.49 -4.06
C GLY A 304 -16.66 2.12 -3.40
N ARG A 305 -16.15 1.09 -4.07
CA ARG A 305 -16.26 -0.30 -3.62
C ARG A 305 -15.08 -0.66 -2.74
N LEU A 306 -15.35 -1.05 -1.48
CA LEU A 306 -14.35 -1.62 -0.59
C LEU A 306 -13.93 -2.99 -1.11
N ILE A 307 -12.62 -3.24 -1.20
CA ILE A 307 -12.03 -4.52 -1.60
C ILE A 307 -10.89 -4.90 -0.66
N LEU A 308 -10.58 -6.19 -0.60
CA LEU A 308 -9.43 -6.75 0.12
C LEU A 308 -8.58 -7.60 -0.83
N LEU A 309 -7.28 -7.59 -0.61
CA LEU A 309 -6.33 -8.49 -1.26
C LEU A 309 -5.68 -9.40 -0.22
N ASP A 310 -5.50 -10.66 -0.58
CA ASP A 310 -4.65 -11.59 0.14
C ASP A 310 -3.19 -11.46 -0.33
N TYR A 311 -2.25 -11.92 0.48
CA TYR A 311 -0.83 -11.89 0.16
C TYR A 311 -0.54 -12.60 -1.16
N PHE A 312 0.22 -11.93 -2.02
CA PHE A 312 0.70 -12.45 -3.30
C PHE A 312 -0.39 -12.92 -4.28
N ARG A 313 -1.65 -12.57 -4.02
CA ARG A 313 -2.78 -12.82 -4.93
C ARG A 313 -3.04 -11.59 -5.79
N PRO A 314 -2.68 -11.60 -7.07
CA PRO A 314 -2.86 -10.44 -7.92
C PRO A 314 -4.33 -10.20 -8.26
N TRP A 315 -4.68 -8.93 -8.43
CA TRP A 315 -5.94 -8.45 -8.94
C TRP A 315 -5.71 -7.39 -10.01
N THR A 316 -6.46 -7.46 -11.12
CA THR A 316 -6.31 -6.53 -12.24
C THR A 316 -7.30 -5.36 -12.16
N LEU A 317 -6.77 -4.16 -11.94
CA LEU A 317 -7.51 -2.90 -12.05
C LEU A 317 -7.80 -2.61 -13.52
N ARG A 318 -9.04 -2.89 -13.95
CA ARG A 318 -9.48 -2.70 -15.34
C ARG A 318 -10.04 -1.30 -15.59
N ALA A 319 -10.14 -0.91 -16.87
CA ALA A 319 -10.89 0.28 -17.27
C ALA A 319 -12.30 0.27 -16.68
N ALA A 320 -12.81 1.44 -16.35
CA ALA A 320 -14.26 1.59 -16.26
C ALA A 320 -14.83 1.20 -17.64
N VAL A 321 -15.79 0.29 -17.63
CA VAL A 321 -16.51 -0.05 -18.87
C VAL A 321 -17.29 1.19 -19.29
N ASN A 322 -16.96 1.76 -20.44
CA ASN A 322 -17.74 2.87 -20.99
C ASN A 322 -19.11 2.31 -21.41
N PRO A 323 -20.23 2.72 -20.80
CA PRO A 323 -21.55 2.19 -21.16
C PRO A 323 -21.86 2.37 -22.65
N LYS A 324 -21.27 3.38 -23.31
CA LYS A 324 -21.42 3.65 -24.72
C LYS A 324 -20.72 2.61 -25.62
N SER A 325 -19.77 1.85 -25.12
CA SER A 325 -19.10 0.79 -25.91
C SER A 325 -19.86 -0.54 -25.92
N GLN A 326 -20.94 -0.67 -25.15
CA GLN A 326 -21.84 -1.82 -25.14
C GLN A 326 -23.11 -1.61 -25.98
N ALA A 327 -23.26 -0.46 -26.64
CA ALA A 327 -24.31 -0.32 -27.62
C ALA A 327 -24.12 -1.38 -28.73
N PRO A 328 -25.08 -2.25 -28.98
CA PRO A 328 -24.97 -3.27 -30.03
C PRO A 328 -24.62 -2.61 -31.33
N ASN A 329 -23.62 -3.19 -32.02
CA ASN A 329 -23.17 -2.68 -33.31
C ASN A 329 -24.39 -2.53 -34.24
N PRO A 330 -24.67 -1.34 -34.82
CA PRO A 330 -25.84 -1.11 -35.68
C PRO A 330 -25.93 -2.10 -36.81
N LYS A 331 -24.82 -2.70 -37.27
CA LYS A 331 -24.77 -3.76 -38.27
C LYS A 331 -25.36 -5.09 -37.78
N GLN A 332 -25.28 -5.42 -36.48
CA GLN A 332 -25.90 -6.64 -35.94
C GLN A 332 -27.39 -6.50 -35.69
N GLN A 333 -27.90 -5.29 -35.51
CA GLN A 333 -29.35 -5.05 -35.43
C GLN A 333 -30.05 -5.14 -36.81
N ARG A 334 -29.36 -4.73 -37.88
CA ARG A 334 -29.91 -4.87 -39.24
C ARG A 334 -30.09 -6.34 -39.68
N THR A 335 -29.14 -7.23 -39.32
CA THR A 335 -29.24 -8.65 -39.70
C THR A 335 -30.38 -9.38 -38.98
N LYS A 336 -30.66 -9.04 -37.70
CA LYS A 336 -31.78 -9.64 -36.97
C LYS A 336 -33.15 -9.13 -37.43
N SER A 337 -33.28 -7.86 -37.82
CA SER A 337 -34.53 -7.32 -38.34
C SER A 337 -34.85 -7.80 -39.78
N GLN A 338 -33.81 -8.03 -40.61
CA GLN A 338 -33.99 -8.63 -41.95
C GLN A 338 -34.41 -10.10 -41.88
N LEU A 339 -33.79 -10.91 -41.01
CA LEU A 339 -34.20 -12.31 -40.82
C LEU A 339 -35.60 -12.45 -40.22
N SER A 340 -36.05 -11.56 -39.35
CA SER A 340 -37.40 -11.54 -38.81
C SER A 340 -38.45 -11.17 -39.86
N ASN A 341 -38.11 -10.27 -40.78
CA ASN A 341 -39.01 -9.87 -41.87
C ASN A 341 -39.10 -10.91 -43.00
N GLU A 342 -38.06 -11.68 -43.28
CA GLU A 342 -38.06 -12.79 -44.22
C GLU A 342 -38.90 -13.98 -43.72
N LEU A 343 -38.77 -14.32 -42.41
CA LEU A 343 -39.61 -15.36 -41.80
C LEU A 343 -41.11 -15.01 -41.77
N THR A 344 -41.46 -13.74 -41.63
CA THR A 344 -42.88 -13.30 -41.63
C THR A 344 -43.48 -13.23 -43.02
N ARG A 345 -42.69 -13.13 -44.10
CA ARG A 345 -43.17 -13.21 -45.48
C ARG A 345 -43.41 -14.63 -45.96
N SER A 346 -42.56 -15.59 -45.52
CA SER A 346 -42.70 -17.00 -45.92
C SER A 346 -43.93 -17.71 -45.32
N VAL A 347 -44.55 -17.16 -44.28
CA VAL A 347 -45.74 -17.74 -43.61
C VAL A 347 -47.06 -17.18 -44.20
N ARG A 348 -47.02 -16.21 -45.11
CA ARG A 348 -48.21 -15.66 -45.76
C ARG A 348 -48.54 -16.22 -47.17
N ASP A 349 -47.67 -17.05 -47.74
CA ASP A 349 -47.77 -17.63 -49.02
C ASP A 349 -48.05 -19.17 -48.98
N PHE A 350 -48.69 -19.66 -47.91
CA PHE A 350 -49.26 -20.99 -47.76
C PHE A 350 -50.73 -20.92 -47.37
#